data_739ad32c831a420d6ed8c6c2dc247f6b
#
_entry.id   739ad32c831a420d6ed8c6c2dc247f6b
#
_cell.length_a   1.000
_cell.length_b   1.000
_cell.length_c   1.000
_cell.angle_alpha   90.00
_cell.angle_beta   90.00
_cell.angle_gamma   90.00
#
_symmetry.space_group_name_H-M   'P 1'
#
loop_
_entity.id
_entity.type
_entity.pdbx_description
1 polymer ?
#
loop_
_entity_poly.entity_id
_entity_poly.type
_entity_poly.pdbx_seq_one_letter_code
_entity_poly.pdbx_strand_id
1 'polypeptide(L)'
;TIVIKPELFWAVAIFILGGLFFRLLFKCFDRDNYSDFVVAVIMFFIGLFFGVLRVVLNEINYHIAVNEILPVFERKFVACIVDPPEFVNGKQKVVVRVDGLGDVLLKLPLYPAYKYGDELSVVASINRAEKFDNFDYEEYLKMKGIVGISNDAYVSLNGYCGNVFLKTIYAWRNYFLVRLNSQYPEPFASFVAGILIGERSSI
;
A
#
# COMPACT_ATOMS: atom_id res chain seq x y z
N THR A 1 23.03 -7.03 -17.31
CA THR A 1 22.57 -8.41 -17.00
C THR A 1 21.28 -8.26 -16.24
N ILE A 2 20.14 -8.56 -16.87
CA ILE A 2 18.81 -8.50 -16.24
C ILE A 2 18.77 -9.68 -15.26
N VAL A 3 18.86 -9.38 -13.97
CA VAL A 3 18.63 -10.37 -12.90
C VAL A 3 17.13 -10.57 -12.79
N ILE A 4 16.62 -11.61 -13.42
CA ILE A 4 15.22 -12.02 -13.27
C ILE A 4 15.06 -12.47 -11.82
N LYS A 5 14.28 -11.71 -11.01
CA LYS A 5 14.01 -12.08 -9.62
C LYS A 5 13.32 -13.45 -9.57
N PRO A 6 13.65 -14.30 -8.58
CA PRO A 6 13.10 -15.66 -8.44
C PRO A 6 11.55 -15.67 -8.38
N GLU A 7 10.95 -14.59 -7.95
CA GLU A 7 9.48 -14.42 -7.90
C GLU A 7 8.81 -14.48 -9.28
N LEU A 8 9.48 -13.93 -10.31
CA LEU A 8 8.97 -13.99 -11.68
C LEU A 8 9.01 -15.43 -12.22
N PHE A 9 10.03 -16.20 -11.82
CA PHE A 9 10.16 -17.61 -12.17
C PHE A 9 9.04 -18.45 -11.56
N TRP A 10 8.69 -18.19 -10.28
CA TRP A 10 7.58 -18.87 -9.62
C TRP A 10 6.22 -18.48 -10.20
N ALA A 11 6.02 -17.24 -10.59
CA ALA A 11 4.78 -16.79 -11.26
C ALA A 11 4.59 -17.50 -12.59
N VAL A 12 5.65 -17.64 -13.39
CA VAL A 12 5.63 -18.37 -14.66
C VAL A 12 5.42 -19.88 -14.43
N ALA A 13 6.04 -20.46 -13.42
CA ALA A 13 5.88 -21.88 -13.06
C ALA A 13 4.44 -22.18 -12.62
N ILE A 14 3.81 -21.32 -11.83
CA ILE A 14 2.41 -21.43 -11.42
C ILE A 14 1.48 -21.32 -12.64
N PHE A 15 1.81 -20.45 -13.59
CA PHE A 15 1.06 -20.30 -14.84
C PHE A 15 1.08 -21.57 -15.67
N ILE A 16 2.26 -22.19 -15.83
CA ILE A 16 2.42 -23.44 -16.59
C ILE A 16 1.73 -24.61 -15.88
N LEU A 17 1.88 -24.72 -14.55
CA LEU A 17 1.22 -25.74 -13.73
C LEU A 17 -0.30 -25.59 -13.73
N GLY A 18 -0.82 -24.36 -13.65
CA GLY A 18 -2.24 -24.06 -13.75
C GLY A 18 -2.82 -24.47 -15.11
N GLY A 19 -2.10 -24.19 -16.19
CA GLY A 19 -2.47 -24.62 -17.55
C GLY A 19 -2.47 -26.15 -17.75
N LEU A 20 -1.49 -26.84 -17.16
CA LEU A 20 -1.40 -28.31 -17.16
C LEU A 20 -2.51 -28.97 -16.32
N PHE A 21 -2.76 -28.46 -15.12
CA PHE A 21 -3.85 -28.90 -14.24
C PHE A 21 -5.19 -28.72 -14.90
N PHE A 22 -5.38 -27.58 -15.55
CA PHE A 22 -6.58 -27.27 -16.30
C PHE A 22 -6.80 -28.21 -17.49
N ARG A 23 -5.74 -28.54 -18.21
CA ARG A 23 -5.78 -29.51 -19.32
C ARG A 23 -6.17 -30.92 -18.85
N LEU A 24 -5.78 -31.28 -17.60
CA LEU A 24 -6.17 -32.54 -16.98
C LEU A 24 -7.64 -32.56 -16.56
N LEU A 25 -8.16 -31.45 -16.01
CA LEU A 25 -9.59 -31.30 -15.69
C LEU A 25 -10.44 -31.34 -16.96
N PHE A 26 -9.94 -30.79 -18.08
CA PHE A 26 -10.60 -30.81 -19.39
C PHE A 26 -10.85 -32.22 -19.90
N LYS A 27 -9.95 -33.15 -19.58
CA LYS A 27 -10.05 -34.56 -20.04
C LYS A 27 -11.13 -35.35 -19.30
N CYS A 28 -11.57 -34.85 -18.14
CA CYS A 28 -12.59 -35.50 -17.27
C CYS A 28 -14.01 -34.93 -17.42
N PHE A 29 -14.21 -33.82 -18.20
CA PHE A 29 -15.51 -33.14 -18.25
C PHE A 29 -16.29 -33.46 -19.54
N ASP A 30 -17.60 -33.61 -19.39
CA ASP A 30 -18.53 -34.11 -20.42
C ASP A 30 -18.74 -33.12 -21.57
N ARG A 31 -19.04 -33.63 -22.74
CA ARG A 31 -18.97 -32.97 -24.07
C ARG A 31 -20.09 -31.95 -24.34
N ASP A 32 -21.10 -31.84 -23.50
CA ASP A 32 -22.28 -31.03 -23.79
C ASP A 32 -22.20 -29.54 -23.36
N ASN A 33 -21.22 -29.16 -22.52
CA ASN A 33 -21.01 -27.75 -22.07
C ASN A 33 -19.65 -27.17 -22.49
N TYR A 34 -19.14 -27.57 -23.63
CA TYR A 34 -17.82 -27.17 -24.13
C TYR A 34 -17.64 -25.65 -24.28
N SER A 35 -18.69 -24.93 -24.73
CA SER A 35 -18.60 -23.48 -24.97
C SER A 35 -18.43 -22.67 -23.68
N ASP A 36 -19.20 -22.99 -22.64
CA ASP A 36 -19.15 -22.26 -21.37
C ASP A 36 -17.83 -22.51 -20.62
N PHE A 37 -17.31 -23.70 -20.75
CA PHE A 37 -16.02 -24.07 -20.22
C PHE A 37 -14.87 -23.32 -20.90
N VAL A 38 -14.85 -23.23 -22.24
CA VAL A 38 -13.83 -22.47 -23.01
C VAL A 38 -13.87 -21.00 -22.62
N VAL A 39 -15.05 -20.41 -22.46
CA VAL A 39 -15.22 -19.02 -22.01
C VAL A 39 -14.63 -18.84 -20.60
N ALA A 40 -14.93 -19.72 -19.67
CA ALA A 40 -14.38 -19.64 -18.30
C ALA A 40 -12.86 -19.71 -18.28
N VAL A 41 -12.27 -20.54 -19.12
CA VAL A 41 -10.81 -20.64 -19.30
C VAL A 41 -10.20 -19.35 -19.80
N ILE A 42 -10.78 -18.81 -20.86
CA ILE A 42 -10.29 -17.56 -21.46
C ILE A 42 -10.36 -16.44 -20.42
N MET A 43 -11.47 -16.32 -19.68
CA MET A 43 -11.62 -15.31 -18.63
C MET A 43 -10.60 -15.49 -17.49
N PHE A 44 -10.32 -16.72 -17.09
CA PHE A 44 -9.27 -17.01 -16.11
C PHE A 44 -7.87 -16.55 -16.57
N PHE A 45 -7.51 -16.86 -17.82
CA PHE A 45 -6.21 -16.45 -18.36
C PHE A 45 -6.11 -14.94 -18.58
N ILE A 46 -7.20 -14.28 -18.96
CA ILE A 46 -7.27 -12.83 -19.05
C ILE A 46 -7.06 -12.21 -17.66
N GLY A 47 -7.76 -12.70 -16.64
CA GLY A 47 -7.59 -12.21 -15.26
C GLY A 47 -6.16 -12.39 -14.75
N LEU A 48 -5.56 -13.54 -15.02
CA LEU A 48 -4.18 -13.85 -14.64
C LEU A 48 -3.19 -12.95 -15.37
N PHE A 49 -3.39 -12.72 -16.68
CA PHE A 49 -2.57 -11.81 -17.48
C PHE A 49 -2.61 -10.37 -16.92
N PHE A 50 -3.80 -9.84 -16.62
CA PHE A 50 -3.92 -8.51 -16.02
C PHE A 50 -3.32 -8.44 -14.62
N GLY A 51 -3.42 -9.51 -13.83
CA GLY A 51 -2.78 -9.61 -12.50
C GLY A 51 -1.25 -9.50 -12.60
N VAL A 52 -0.64 -10.29 -13.47
CA VAL A 52 0.81 -10.26 -13.70
C VAL A 52 1.25 -8.90 -14.27
N LEU A 53 0.53 -8.39 -15.25
CA LEU A 53 0.82 -7.09 -15.85
C LEU A 53 0.83 -5.97 -14.80
N ARG A 54 -0.15 -5.97 -13.90
CA ARG A 54 -0.23 -4.99 -12.81
C ARG A 54 1.00 -5.05 -11.90
N VAL A 55 1.44 -6.26 -11.53
CA VAL A 55 2.63 -6.44 -10.67
C VAL A 55 3.88 -5.92 -11.37
N VAL A 56 4.07 -6.27 -12.64
CA VAL A 56 5.23 -5.81 -13.44
C VAL A 56 5.24 -4.29 -13.59
N LEU A 57 4.11 -3.69 -13.92
CA LEU A 57 4.02 -2.23 -14.04
C LEU A 57 4.32 -1.52 -12.72
N ASN A 58 3.82 -2.05 -11.60
CA ASN A 58 4.10 -1.49 -10.28
C ASN A 58 5.59 -1.56 -9.94
N GLU A 59 6.25 -2.69 -10.24
CA GLU A 59 7.69 -2.86 -10.03
C GLU A 59 8.52 -1.88 -10.88
N ILE A 60 8.17 -1.71 -12.16
CA ILE A 60 8.84 -0.78 -13.06
C ILE A 60 8.71 0.66 -12.53
N ASN A 61 7.50 1.08 -12.17
CA ASN A 61 7.26 2.43 -11.65
C ASN A 61 8.04 2.69 -10.35
N TYR A 62 8.09 1.70 -9.45
CA TYR A 62 8.88 1.79 -8.23
C TYR A 62 10.38 1.98 -8.55
N HIS A 63 10.94 1.17 -9.46
CA HIS A 63 12.35 1.28 -9.83
C HIS A 63 12.70 2.61 -10.48
N ILE A 64 11.82 3.15 -11.33
CA ILE A 64 12.01 4.47 -11.92
C ILE A 64 12.03 5.55 -10.82
N ALA A 65 11.04 5.55 -9.93
CA ALA A 65 10.95 6.51 -8.86
C ALA A 65 12.18 6.48 -7.93
N VAL A 66 12.62 5.28 -7.52
CA VAL A 66 13.74 5.13 -6.58
C VAL A 66 15.10 5.41 -7.23
N ASN A 67 15.33 4.97 -8.47
CA ASN A 67 16.66 5.03 -9.07
C ASN A 67 16.91 6.31 -9.87
N GLU A 68 15.89 6.87 -10.49
CA GLU A 68 16.03 8.03 -11.36
C GLU A 68 15.66 9.35 -10.67
N ILE A 69 14.74 9.31 -9.70
CA ILE A 69 14.21 10.52 -9.08
C ILE A 69 14.83 10.77 -7.70
N LEU A 70 15.05 9.71 -6.88
CA LEU A 70 15.62 9.88 -5.54
C LEU A 70 17.16 9.89 -5.54
N PRO A 71 17.81 10.69 -4.64
CA PRO A 71 17.22 11.55 -3.61
C PRO A 71 16.66 12.86 -4.18
N VAL A 72 15.58 13.36 -3.62
CA VAL A 72 15.05 14.69 -3.90
C VAL A 72 15.56 15.62 -2.80
N PHE A 73 16.39 16.60 -3.19
CA PHE A 73 16.82 17.67 -2.29
C PHE A 73 15.62 18.55 -1.93
N GLU A 74 15.77 19.38 -0.92
CA GLU A 74 14.74 20.26 -0.40
C GLU A 74 13.91 20.92 -1.53
N ARG A 75 12.69 20.47 -1.69
CA ARG A 75 11.77 20.91 -2.73
C ARG A 75 10.38 21.13 -2.16
N LYS A 76 9.72 22.15 -2.70
CA LYS A 76 8.31 22.40 -2.41
C LYS A 76 7.43 21.61 -3.39
N PHE A 77 6.47 20.85 -2.84
CA PHE A 77 5.47 20.11 -3.63
C PHE A 77 4.14 20.07 -2.88
N VAL A 78 3.09 19.76 -3.61
CA VAL A 78 1.77 19.50 -3.04
C VAL A 78 1.58 18.00 -2.94
N ALA A 79 1.04 17.53 -1.83
CA ALA A 79 0.84 16.11 -1.57
C ALA A 79 -0.48 15.85 -0.87
N CYS A 80 -1.09 14.71 -1.16
CA CYS A 80 -2.34 14.26 -0.57
C CYS A 80 -2.11 13.15 0.43
N ILE A 81 -2.69 13.24 1.62
CA ILE A 81 -2.64 12.15 2.61
C ILE A 81 -3.53 11.00 2.14
N VAL A 82 -2.91 9.84 1.87
CA VAL A 82 -3.59 8.67 1.31
C VAL A 82 -3.96 7.62 2.34
N ASP A 83 -3.31 7.64 3.52
CA ASP A 83 -3.61 6.76 4.64
C ASP A 83 -3.81 7.55 5.93
N PRO A 84 -4.62 7.05 6.88
CA PRO A 84 -4.72 7.66 8.19
C PRO A 84 -3.36 7.74 8.87
N PRO A 85 -3.00 8.89 9.47
CA PRO A 85 -1.74 9.03 10.20
C PRO A 85 -1.61 8.03 11.35
N GLU A 86 -0.43 7.44 11.47
CA GLU A 86 -0.05 6.58 12.60
C GLU A 86 0.74 7.41 13.63
N PHE A 87 0.40 7.28 14.90
CA PHE A 87 1.08 7.98 15.99
C PHE A 87 2.07 7.04 16.70
N VAL A 88 3.36 7.29 16.55
CA VAL A 88 4.41 6.45 17.10
C VAL A 88 5.52 7.31 17.72
N ASN A 89 5.89 7.03 18.95
CA ASN A 89 7.00 7.71 19.65
C ASN A 89 6.91 9.25 19.64
N GLY A 90 5.73 9.80 19.88
CA GLY A 90 5.53 11.26 19.93
C GLY A 90 5.63 11.97 18.58
N LYS A 91 5.65 11.23 17.49
CA LYS A 91 5.58 11.74 16.11
C LYS A 91 4.41 11.11 15.37
N GLN A 92 3.92 11.80 14.35
CA GLN A 92 2.96 11.22 13.41
C GLN A 92 3.68 10.79 12.13
N LYS A 93 3.42 9.56 11.71
CA LYS A 93 3.82 9.03 10.40
C LYS A 93 2.68 9.21 9.43
N VAL A 94 2.92 9.94 8.37
CA VAL A 94 1.91 10.31 7.38
C VAL A 94 2.37 9.82 6.01
N VAL A 95 1.56 8.99 5.36
CA VAL A 95 1.80 8.58 3.98
C VAL A 95 1.11 9.58 3.06
N VAL A 96 1.89 10.22 2.22
CA VAL A 96 1.41 11.21 1.27
C VAL A 96 1.72 10.79 -0.16
N ARG A 97 0.79 11.03 -1.07
CA ARG A 97 0.99 10.85 -2.50
C ARG A 97 1.50 12.12 -3.13
N VAL A 98 2.64 12.01 -3.79
CA VAL A 98 3.29 13.09 -4.54
C VAL A 98 3.19 12.78 -6.02
N ASP A 99 2.66 13.72 -6.80
CA ASP A 99 2.54 13.53 -8.26
C ASP A 99 3.91 13.34 -8.91
N GLY A 100 4.00 12.30 -9.73
CA GLY A 100 5.22 11.94 -10.46
C GLY A 100 6.29 11.19 -9.64
N LEU A 101 6.15 11.09 -8.31
CA LEU A 101 7.07 10.34 -7.45
C LEU A 101 6.44 9.08 -6.85
N GLY A 102 5.18 9.15 -6.44
CA GLY A 102 4.48 8.07 -5.74
C GLY A 102 4.23 8.36 -4.27
N ASP A 103 4.07 7.32 -3.47
CA ASP A 103 3.74 7.44 -2.06
C ASP A 103 5.02 7.62 -1.21
N VAL A 104 5.04 8.62 -0.35
CA VAL A 104 6.19 9.02 0.49
C VAL A 104 5.78 9.04 1.95
N LEU A 105 6.64 8.55 2.83
CA LEU A 105 6.45 8.57 4.27
C LEU A 105 7.07 9.83 4.88
N LEU A 106 6.23 10.69 5.44
CA LEU A 106 6.66 11.86 6.21
C LEU A 106 6.60 11.56 7.71
N LYS A 107 7.65 11.92 8.44
CA LYS A 107 7.67 11.90 9.91
C LYS A 107 7.50 13.33 10.40
N LEU A 108 6.32 13.64 10.93
CA LEU A 108 5.93 14.98 11.35
C LEU A 108 5.82 15.10 12.87
N PRO A 109 5.88 16.32 13.44
CA PRO A 109 5.53 16.55 14.83
C PRO A 109 4.10 16.09 15.14
N LEU A 110 3.82 15.81 16.43
CA LEU A 110 2.50 15.36 16.87
C LEU A 110 1.39 16.38 16.56
N TYR A 111 1.71 17.66 16.54
CA TYR A 111 0.79 18.76 16.27
C TYR A 111 1.32 19.63 15.12
N PRO A 112 0.40 20.14 14.26
CA PRO A 112 -1.03 19.83 14.18
C PRO A 112 -1.31 18.38 13.75
N ALA A 113 -2.41 17.80 14.24
CA ALA A 113 -2.82 16.44 13.84
C ALA A 113 -3.50 16.49 12.46
N TYR A 114 -2.94 15.77 11.51
CA TYR A 114 -3.47 15.65 10.14
C TYR A 114 -4.44 14.47 10.02
N LYS A 115 -5.23 14.47 8.94
CA LYS A 115 -6.24 13.43 8.67
C LYS A 115 -6.11 12.91 7.24
N TYR A 116 -6.71 11.75 6.99
CA TYR A 116 -6.87 11.23 5.64
C TYR A 116 -7.53 12.28 4.73
N GLY A 117 -6.94 12.47 3.55
CA GLY A 117 -7.44 13.37 2.53
C GLY A 117 -7.05 14.83 2.71
N ASP A 118 -6.29 15.19 3.74
CA ASP A 118 -5.74 16.54 3.84
C ASP A 118 -4.72 16.75 2.70
N GLU A 119 -4.86 17.87 2.02
CA GLU A 119 -3.91 18.34 1.02
C GLU A 119 -2.86 19.22 1.71
N LEU A 120 -1.61 18.85 1.54
CA LEU A 120 -0.48 19.48 2.21
C LEU A 120 0.45 20.14 1.20
N SER A 121 0.85 21.37 1.49
CA SER A 121 2.03 21.98 0.86
C SER A 121 3.25 21.60 1.70
N VAL A 122 4.14 20.81 1.13
CA VAL A 122 5.28 20.20 1.81
C VAL A 122 6.58 20.80 1.27
N VAL A 123 7.49 21.16 2.16
CA VAL A 123 8.89 21.46 1.83
C VAL A 123 9.72 20.41 2.55
N ALA A 124 10.35 19.52 1.80
CA ALA A 124 11.04 18.38 2.37
C ALA A 124 12.14 17.85 1.44
N SER A 125 13.13 17.20 2.04
CA SER A 125 14.07 16.33 1.36
C SER A 125 13.58 14.89 1.45
N ILE A 126 13.50 14.19 0.32
CA ILE A 126 13.04 12.80 0.27
C ILE A 126 14.25 11.91 0.00
N ASN A 127 14.52 11.00 0.90
CA ASN A 127 15.62 10.07 0.84
C ASN A 127 15.13 8.63 0.73
N ARG A 128 16.02 7.73 0.31
CA ARG A 128 15.77 6.28 0.42
C ARG A 128 15.74 5.88 1.88
N ALA A 129 15.02 4.82 2.19
CA ALA A 129 15.05 4.24 3.52
C ALA A 129 16.43 3.67 3.82
N GLU A 130 16.91 3.89 5.04
CA GLU A 130 18.16 3.29 5.51
C GLU A 130 17.95 1.80 5.80
N LYS A 131 18.95 1.00 5.46
CA LYS A 131 19.01 -0.42 5.83
C LYS A 131 19.61 -0.52 7.23
N PHE A 132 18.93 -1.25 8.11
CA PHE A 132 19.45 -1.61 9.42
C PHE A 132 20.04 -3.02 9.36
N ASP A 133 21.06 -3.31 10.15
CA ASP A 133 21.84 -4.56 10.10
C ASP A 133 20.99 -5.85 10.11
N ASN A 134 19.83 -5.85 10.75
CA ASN A 134 18.94 -7.01 10.86
C ASN A 134 17.57 -6.85 10.16
N PHE A 135 17.28 -5.69 9.57
CA PHE A 135 15.98 -5.41 8.98
C PHE A 135 16.09 -4.52 7.74
N ASP A 136 15.70 -5.05 6.60
CA ASP A 136 15.62 -4.27 5.36
C ASP A 136 14.35 -3.40 5.36
N TYR A 137 14.49 -2.19 5.92
CA TYR A 137 13.39 -1.24 6.01
C TYR A 137 12.98 -0.71 4.63
N GLU A 138 13.89 -0.68 3.66
CA GLU A 138 13.59 -0.31 2.28
C GLU A 138 12.63 -1.33 1.65
N GLU A 139 12.90 -2.64 1.78
CA GLU A 139 12.04 -3.68 1.26
C GLU A 139 10.65 -3.70 1.95
N TYR A 140 10.61 -3.45 3.26
CA TYR A 140 9.35 -3.31 3.99
C TYR A 140 8.49 -2.15 3.47
N LEU A 141 9.09 -0.99 3.21
CA LEU A 141 8.38 0.17 2.66
C LEU A 141 7.95 -0.06 1.22
N LYS A 142 8.78 -0.75 0.43
CA LYS A 142 8.45 -1.16 -0.92
C LYS A 142 7.19 -2.04 -0.95
N MET A 143 7.06 -3.01 -0.02
CA MET A 143 5.84 -3.82 0.10
C MET A 143 4.59 -2.98 0.42
N LYS A 144 4.76 -1.84 1.08
CA LYS A 144 3.69 -0.86 1.32
C LYS A 144 3.48 0.13 0.16
N GLY A 145 4.27 0.04 -0.91
CA GLY A 145 4.22 0.96 -2.04
C GLY A 145 4.85 2.33 -1.77
N ILE A 146 5.61 2.47 -0.67
CA ILE A 146 6.26 3.72 -0.26
C ILE A 146 7.64 3.79 -0.92
N VAL A 147 7.88 4.86 -1.68
CA VAL A 147 9.10 5.06 -2.47
C VAL A 147 10.22 5.70 -1.67
N GLY A 148 9.89 6.58 -0.74
CA GLY A 148 10.90 7.34 0.01
C GLY A 148 10.42 7.82 1.37
N ILE A 149 11.35 8.36 2.16
CA ILE A 149 11.12 8.87 3.51
C ILE A 149 11.63 10.29 3.62
N SER A 150 10.89 11.12 4.36
CA SER A 150 11.39 12.39 4.87
C SER A 150 11.26 12.43 6.40
N ASN A 151 12.36 12.78 7.07
CA ASN A 151 12.40 12.94 8.52
C ASN A 151 12.15 14.38 8.95
N ASP A 152 12.48 15.35 8.08
CA ASP A 152 12.43 16.77 8.33
C ASP A 152 11.60 17.43 7.22
N ALA A 153 10.30 17.51 7.44
CA ALA A 153 9.38 18.14 6.51
C ALA A 153 8.67 19.32 7.16
N TYR A 154 8.68 20.46 6.50
CA TYR A 154 7.83 21.59 6.82
C TYR A 154 6.52 21.46 6.05
N VAL A 155 5.42 21.48 6.77
CA VAL A 155 4.12 21.17 6.19
C VAL A 155 3.10 22.25 6.54
N SER A 156 2.32 22.69 5.56
CA SER A 156 1.16 23.55 5.75
C SER A 156 -0.06 22.93 5.11
N LEU A 157 -1.21 23.01 5.81
CA LEU A 157 -2.49 22.55 5.30
C LEU A 157 -2.95 23.47 4.17
N ASN A 158 -3.27 22.90 3.03
CA ASN A 158 -3.66 23.64 1.83
C ASN A 158 -5.16 23.46 1.50
N GLY A 159 -5.68 22.25 1.71
CA GLY A 159 -7.05 21.93 1.37
C GLY A 159 -7.42 20.49 1.66
N TYR A 160 -8.27 19.94 0.83
CA TYR A 160 -8.73 18.55 0.88
C TYR A 160 -8.71 17.90 -0.51
N CYS A 161 -8.08 16.75 -0.63
CA CYS A 161 -7.90 15.99 -1.87
C CYS A 161 -8.42 14.54 -1.79
N GLY A 162 -8.93 14.13 -0.63
CA GLY A 162 -9.32 12.74 -0.37
C GLY A 162 -10.63 12.32 -1.02
N ASN A 163 -10.81 11.01 -1.17
CA ASN A 163 -12.09 10.44 -1.60
C ASN A 163 -13.11 10.50 -0.47
N VAL A 164 -14.28 11.08 -0.74
CA VAL A 164 -15.38 11.27 0.23
C VAL A 164 -15.86 9.94 0.80
N PHE A 165 -15.90 8.89 -0.02
CA PHE A 165 -16.31 7.55 0.42
C PHE A 165 -15.34 6.97 1.45
N LEU A 166 -14.03 7.02 1.18
CA LEU A 166 -13.00 6.57 2.14
C LEU A 166 -13.01 7.43 3.41
N LYS A 167 -13.20 8.75 3.29
CA LYS A 167 -13.36 9.62 4.45
C LYS A 167 -14.48 9.15 5.37
N THR A 168 -15.63 8.76 4.79
CA THR A 168 -16.76 8.25 5.55
C THR A 168 -16.42 6.94 6.25
N ILE A 169 -15.74 6.01 5.56
CA ILE A 169 -15.29 4.73 6.17
C ILE A 169 -14.35 5.00 7.35
N TYR A 170 -13.36 5.88 7.20
CA TYR A 170 -12.44 6.22 8.29
C TYR A 170 -13.14 6.96 9.45
N ALA A 171 -14.14 7.78 9.16
CA ALA A 171 -14.96 8.40 10.20
C ALA A 171 -15.76 7.37 11.00
N TRP A 172 -16.35 6.36 10.34
CA TRP A 172 -17.03 5.24 10.98
C TRP A 172 -16.08 4.41 11.84
N ARG A 173 -14.88 4.11 11.32
CA ARG A 173 -13.83 3.40 12.08
C ARG A 173 -13.48 4.14 13.37
N ASN A 174 -13.22 5.45 13.28
CA ASN A 174 -12.90 6.27 14.45
C ASN A 174 -14.05 6.37 15.43
N TYR A 175 -15.29 6.54 14.95
CA TYR A 175 -16.46 6.53 15.81
C TYR A 175 -16.59 5.21 16.59
N PHE A 176 -16.37 4.09 15.92
CA PHE A 176 -16.41 2.78 16.55
C PHE A 176 -15.32 2.63 17.62
N LEU A 177 -14.08 3.04 17.32
CA LEU A 177 -12.97 3.00 18.29
C LEU A 177 -13.26 3.84 19.54
N VAL A 178 -13.75 5.06 19.34
CA VAL A 178 -14.12 5.93 20.48
C VAL A 178 -15.22 5.29 21.34
N ARG A 179 -16.23 4.68 20.71
CA ARG A 179 -17.29 3.98 21.42
C ARG A 179 -16.78 2.77 22.18
N LEU A 180 -15.91 1.98 21.56
CA LEU A 180 -15.32 0.80 22.16
C LEU A 180 -14.50 1.16 23.38
N ASN A 181 -13.62 2.16 23.27
CA ASN A 181 -12.81 2.65 24.39
C ASN A 181 -13.61 3.28 25.52
N SER A 182 -14.81 3.81 25.22
CA SER A 182 -15.70 4.36 26.24
C SER A 182 -16.49 3.30 27.04
N GLN A 183 -16.67 2.11 26.45
CA GLN A 183 -17.49 1.04 27.06
C GLN A 183 -16.66 -0.07 27.72
N TYR A 184 -15.44 -0.27 27.25
CA TYR A 184 -14.57 -1.35 27.76
C TYR A 184 -13.25 -0.77 28.28
N PRO A 185 -12.80 -1.24 29.45
CA PRO A 185 -11.49 -0.85 29.98
C PRO A 185 -10.37 -1.50 29.17
N GLU A 186 -9.20 -0.86 29.15
CA GLU A 186 -7.96 -1.49 28.67
C GLU A 186 -7.58 -2.67 29.60
N PRO A 187 -7.08 -3.79 29.06
CA PRO A 187 -6.64 -4.05 27.68
C PRO A 187 -7.73 -4.62 26.75
N PHE A 188 -8.99 -4.81 27.22
CA PHE A 188 -10.06 -5.44 26.43
C PHE A 188 -10.43 -4.59 25.21
N ALA A 189 -10.49 -3.29 25.33
CA ALA A 189 -10.79 -2.38 24.24
C ALA A 189 -9.80 -2.54 23.08
N SER A 190 -8.49 -2.53 23.39
CA SER A 190 -7.42 -2.72 22.41
C SER A 190 -7.45 -4.10 21.76
N PHE A 191 -7.72 -5.15 22.54
CA PHE A 191 -7.83 -6.53 22.01
C PHE A 191 -8.99 -6.67 21.03
N VAL A 192 -10.18 -6.16 21.37
CA VAL A 192 -11.35 -6.19 20.50
C VAL A 192 -11.15 -5.33 19.26
N ALA A 193 -10.53 -4.14 19.39
CA ALA A 193 -10.18 -3.29 18.27
C ALA A 193 -9.20 -3.99 17.31
N GLY A 194 -8.20 -4.69 17.85
CA GLY A 194 -7.25 -5.48 17.08
C GLY A 194 -7.91 -6.58 16.25
N ILE A 195 -8.87 -7.33 16.83
CA ILE A 195 -9.58 -8.42 16.14
C ILE A 195 -10.55 -7.88 15.09
N LEU A 196 -11.35 -6.85 15.42
CA LEU A 196 -12.46 -6.41 14.55
C LEU A 196 -11.98 -5.46 13.45
N ILE A 197 -11.02 -4.61 13.72
CA ILE A 197 -10.60 -3.51 12.85
C ILE A 197 -9.16 -3.66 12.39
N GLY A 198 -8.39 -4.59 12.98
CA GLY A 198 -6.95 -4.75 12.72
C GLY A 198 -6.12 -3.60 13.29
N GLU A 199 -6.60 -2.91 14.33
CA GLU A 199 -5.86 -1.81 14.99
C GLU A 199 -4.64 -2.36 15.73
N ARG A 200 -3.46 -1.80 15.45
CA ARG A 200 -2.18 -2.24 16.04
C ARG A 200 -1.52 -1.16 16.89
N SER A 201 -2.07 0.04 16.92
CA SER A 201 -1.43 1.22 17.54
C SER A 201 -1.62 1.31 19.06
N SER A 202 -2.42 0.43 19.65
CA SER A 202 -2.79 0.46 21.06
C SER A 202 -2.22 -0.71 21.91
N ILE A 203 -1.27 -1.47 21.35
CA ILE A 203 -0.60 -2.57 22.06
C ILE A 203 0.84 -2.18 22.41
#